data_c0b29068ecb9435a923bb3fda6b5484d
#
_entry.id   c0b29068ecb9435a923bb3fda6b5484d
#
_cell.length_a   1.000
_cell.length_b   1.000
_cell.length_c   1.000
_cell.angle_alpha   90.00
_cell.angle_beta   90.00
_cell.angle_gamma   90.00
#
_symmetry.space_group_name_H-M   'P 1'
#
loop_
_entity.id
_entity.type
_entity.pdbx_description
1 polymer ?
#
loop_
_entity_poly.entity_id
_entity_poly.type
_entity_poly.pdbx_seq_one_letter_code
_entity_poly.pdbx_strand_id
1 'polypeptide(L)'
;MLLSDLSGGAGVRFDPFYGGMFGDSSRFLWASYSQVTEADGVGLVGLPASFRVEDDLLVGLLSGGLRGRVLRVLGLVVQWRTLSVEQLADWLGVESGRVWRCVLALWGFGLVELGFASNGLRLSKERRGVLVRCLRNSKAWGELRWLLSYGEWLSVCGGVAGVGGGHYDRHNVLMSELALRVKENMGGEVGLVLGEPLATMDLLFGSGLGLPSRLDGRGVPVVDSRRADGVWVRGDGLRVVVEFTVRDSPSLSGKLRRWLNYLGSFPLERCGVVLLVVCACREVGEGERVRHHVSSLFEGFPEYAWRGRVFFVDWTDWFPSPGRVDGGRFFDGRVLGADSGFGWGSGVCLWGDNGLGFDGGFDAGAVLANGRAVGW
;
A
#
# COMPACT_ATOMS: atom_id res chain seq x y z
N MET A 1 -19.43 -12.34 0.96
CA MET A 1 -20.05 -11.02 1.14
C MET A 1 -19.93 -10.32 -0.20
N LEU A 2 -21.02 -10.25 -0.94
CA LEU A 2 -21.05 -9.74 -2.31
C LEU A 2 -20.84 -8.21 -2.31
N LEU A 3 -19.99 -7.75 -3.21
CA LEU A 3 -19.58 -6.34 -3.36
C LEU A 3 -20.73 -5.38 -3.75
N SER A 4 -21.93 -5.91 -4.04
CA SER A 4 -23.13 -5.12 -4.36
C SER A 4 -23.66 -4.27 -3.20
N ASP A 5 -23.20 -4.51 -1.97
CA ASP A 5 -23.71 -3.82 -0.77
C ASP A 5 -22.87 -2.59 -0.35
N LEU A 6 -21.84 -2.22 -1.12
CA LEU A 6 -20.96 -1.10 -0.81
C LEU A 6 -21.44 0.26 -1.36
N SER A 7 -22.61 0.33 -1.99
CA SER A 7 -23.21 1.57 -2.48
C SER A 7 -23.90 2.41 -1.39
N GLY A 8 -23.81 2.02 -0.14
CA GLY A 8 -24.40 2.67 1.02
C GLY A 8 -23.54 3.77 1.60
N GLY A 9 -23.67 5.02 1.09
CA GLY A 9 -23.55 6.23 1.91
C GLY A 9 -22.23 6.58 2.60
N ALA A 10 -21.07 6.06 2.17
CA ALA A 10 -19.79 6.59 2.60
C ALA A 10 -19.60 7.96 1.92
N GLY A 11 -19.47 9.03 2.70
CA GLY A 11 -19.16 10.36 2.17
C GLY A 11 -17.93 10.26 1.27
N VAL A 12 -17.94 10.99 0.16
CA VAL A 12 -16.84 10.96 -0.83
C VAL A 12 -15.51 11.13 -0.12
N ARG A 13 -14.67 10.10 -0.17
CA ARG A 13 -13.30 10.09 0.37
C ARG A 13 -12.51 11.25 -0.23
N PHE A 14 -11.71 11.89 0.59
CA PHE A 14 -10.81 12.94 0.12
C PHE A 14 -9.81 12.35 -0.88
N ASP A 15 -9.75 12.93 -2.08
CA ASP A 15 -8.79 12.49 -3.10
C ASP A 15 -7.41 13.08 -2.81
N PRO A 16 -6.41 12.27 -2.43
CA PRO A 16 -5.11 12.78 -2.04
C PRO A 16 -4.29 13.34 -3.20
N PHE A 17 -4.60 12.96 -4.44
CA PHE A 17 -3.89 13.48 -5.61
C PHE A 17 -4.41 14.88 -6.00
N TYR A 18 -5.74 15.03 -6.11
CA TYR A 18 -6.36 16.28 -6.56
C TYR A 18 -6.68 17.23 -5.42
N GLY A 19 -6.90 16.73 -4.22
CA GLY A 19 -7.39 17.50 -3.08
C GLY A 19 -6.38 18.44 -2.41
N GLY A 20 -5.16 18.57 -2.94
CA GLY A 20 -4.17 19.50 -2.39
C GLY A 20 -3.58 19.10 -1.04
N MET A 21 -3.85 17.90 -0.54
CA MET A 21 -3.35 17.41 0.75
C MET A 21 -1.81 17.52 0.87
N PHE A 22 -1.11 17.36 -0.24
CA PHE A 22 0.34 17.45 -0.34
C PHE A 22 0.78 18.57 -1.31
N GLY A 23 0.04 19.67 -1.38
CA GLY A 23 0.41 20.85 -2.14
C GLY A 23 1.65 21.53 -1.51
N ASP A 24 2.24 22.48 -2.21
CA ASP A 24 3.50 23.14 -1.82
C ASP A 24 3.45 23.81 -0.44
N SER A 25 2.26 24.16 0.03
CA SER A 25 2.02 24.79 1.34
C SER A 25 1.45 23.84 2.41
N SER A 26 1.08 22.62 2.05
CA SER A 26 0.51 21.70 3.03
C SER A 26 1.62 20.97 3.78
N ARG A 27 1.65 21.18 5.08
CA ARG A 27 2.53 20.44 5.99
C ARG A 27 1.70 19.59 6.93
N PHE A 28 2.21 18.42 7.26
CA PHE A 28 1.66 17.58 8.31
C PHE A 28 2.55 17.70 9.54
N LEU A 29 1.91 17.97 10.67
CA LEU A 29 2.53 17.85 11.98
C LEU A 29 2.20 16.49 12.54
N TRP A 30 3.23 15.72 12.81
CA TRP A 30 3.10 14.39 13.38
C TRP A 30 3.25 14.45 14.90
N ALA A 31 2.36 13.80 15.60
CA ALA A 31 2.36 13.77 17.06
C ALA A 31 2.10 12.34 17.59
N SER A 32 2.96 11.86 18.48
CA SER A 32 2.66 10.72 19.33
C SER A 32 1.75 11.17 20.49
N TYR A 33 1.07 10.22 21.13
CA TYR A 33 0.21 10.53 22.26
C TYR A 33 1.00 11.12 23.43
N SER A 34 2.18 10.58 23.73
CA SER A 34 3.07 11.11 24.80
C SER A 34 3.48 12.55 24.53
N GLN A 35 3.82 12.92 23.30
CA GLN A 35 4.13 14.31 22.94
C GLN A 35 2.98 15.29 23.19
N VAL A 36 1.74 14.79 23.06
CA VAL A 36 0.54 15.62 23.30
C VAL A 36 0.24 15.75 24.77
N THR A 37 0.45 14.67 25.56
CA THR A 37 0.15 14.63 26.99
C THR A 37 1.26 15.20 27.87
N GLU A 38 2.54 15.04 27.47
CA GLU A 38 3.70 15.55 28.19
C GLU A 38 3.96 17.05 27.93
N ALA A 39 3.44 17.58 26.84
CA ALA A 39 3.55 18.98 26.49
C ALA A 39 2.57 19.87 27.30
N ASP A 40 2.54 19.71 28.61
CA ASP A 40 1.81 20.61 29.50
C ASP A 40 2.33 22.04 29.32
N GLY A 41 1.75 22.73 28.36
CA GLY A 41 1.90 24.18 28.17
C GLY A 41 2.51 24.66 26.86
N VAL A 42 2.98 23.84 25.95
CA VAL A 42 3.58 24.36 24.71
C VAL A 42 2.95 23.76 23.45
N GLY A 43 1.94 24.45 22.91
CA GLY A 43 1.64 24.41 21.47
C GLY A 43 0.62 23.38 20.96
N LEU A 44 0.29 22.30 21.65
CA LEU A 44 -0.78 21.36 21.29
C LEU A 44 -2.03 21.52 22.17
N VAL A 45 -2.09 22.58 22.93
CA VAL A 45 -3.24 22.98 23.75
C VAL A 45 -4.44 23.20 22.85
N GLY A 46 -5.41 22.31 22.95
CA GLY A 46 -6.71 22.46 22.30
C GLY A 46 -7.11 21.38 21.33
N LEU A 47 -6.53 20.16 21.41
CA LEU A 47 -7.16 19.04 20.71
C LEU A 47 -8.58 18.84 21.26
N PRO A 48 -9.58 18.64 20.38
CA PRO A 48 -10.96 18.38 20.78
C PRO A 48 -11.06 17.20 21.75
N ALA A 49 -12.10 17.19 22.58
CA ALA A 49 -12.39 16.06 23.48
C ALA A 49 -12.44 14.71 22.75
N SER A 50 -12.74 14.74 21.45
CA SER A 50 -12.75 13.58 20.56
C SER A 50 -11.37 12.92 20.33
N PHE A 51 -10.28 13.54 20.79
CA PHE A 51 -8.92 13.00 20.77
C PHE A 51 -8.47 12.49 22.14
N ARG A 52 -9.29 12.58 23.15
CA ARG A 52 -8.96 11.99 24.45
C ARG A 52 -8.99 10.48 24.36
N VAL A 53 -7.99 9.85 24.96
CA VAL A 53 -7.85 8.41 25.05
C VAL A 53 -8.12 8.00 26.49
N GLU A 54 -8.98 7.02 26.67
CA GLU A 54 -9.23 6.38 27.96
C GLU A 54 -8.02 5.49 28.33
N ASP A 55 -7.68 5.44 29.60
CA ASP A 55 -6.64 4.54 30.09
C ASP A 55 -7.00 3.09 29.72
N ASP A 56 -6.00 2.30 29.33
CA ASP A 56 -6.15 0.89 28.93
C ASP A 56 -7.13 0.62 27.77
N LEU A 57 -7.51 1.65 27.01
CA LEU A 57 -8.46 1.49 25.91
C LEU A 57 -8.06 0.36 24.94
N LEU A 58 -6.77 0.25 24.57
CA LEU A 58 -6.31 -0.80 23.65
C LEU A 58 -6.51 -2.19 24.27
N VAL A 59 -6.13 -2.37 25.54
CA VAL A 59 -6.28 -3.66 26.23
C VAL A 59 -7.75 -4.07 26.29
N GLY A 60 -8.64 -3.11 26.60
CA GLY A 60 -10.09 -3.33 26.62
C GLY A 60 -10.64 -3.73 25.23
N LEU A 61 -10.18 -3.08 24.16
CA LEU A 61 -10.60 -3.44 22.80
C LEU A 61 -10.04 -4.79 22.35
N LEU A 62 -8.80 -5.13 22.72
CA LEU A 62 -8.20 -6.42 22.41
C LEU A 62 -8.80 -7.59 23.21
N SER A 63 -9.34 -7.33 24.39
CA SER A 63 -10.04 -8.33 25.21
C SER A 63 -11.50 -8.53 24.79
N GLY A 64 -12.05 -7.62 24.01
CA GLY A 64 -13.46 -7.58 23.63
C GLY A 64 -13.75 -7.94 22.18
N GLY A 65 -15.01 -7.79 21.78
CA GLY A 65 -15.51 -8.08 20.42
C GLY A 65 -14.92 -7.21 19.30
N LEU A 66 -14.12 -6.18 19.65
CA LEU A 66 -13.48 -5.31 18.67
C LEU A 66 -12.04 -5.72 18.33
N ARG A 67 -11.52 -6.81 18.96
CA ARG A 67 -10.17 -7.32 18.71
C ARG A 67 -9.82 -7.41 17.23
N GLY A 68 -10.64 -8.11 16.45
CA GLY A 68 -10.38 -8.30 15.03
C GLY A 68 -10.35 -6.98 14.24
N ARG A 69 -11.13 -5.96 14.65
CA ARG A 69 -11.11 -4.65 14.00
C ARG A 69 -9.82 -3.89 14.32
N VAL A 70 -9.41 -3.88 15.58
CA VAL A 70 -8.15 -3.24 16.00
C VAL A 70 -6.96 -3.84 15.26
N LEU A 71 -6.89 -5.17 15.17
CA LEU A 71 -5.82 -5.86 14.47
C LEU A 71 -5.82 -5.55 12.97
N ARG A 72 -7.01 -5.48 12.34
CA ARG A 72 -7.10 -5.07 10.94
C ARG A 72 -6.67 -3.63 10.71
N VAL A 73 -7.08 -2.68 11.57
CA VAL A 73 -6.62 -1.29 11.49
C VAL A 73 -5.10 -1.22 11.59
N LEU A 74 -4.52 -1.87 12.59
CA LEU A 74 -3.07 -1.89 12.79
C LEU A 74 -2.36 -2.54 11.60
N GLY A 75 -2.86 -3.68 11.11
CA GLY A 75 -2.30 -4.37 9.95
C GLY A 75 -2.33 -3.51 8.69
N LEU A 76 -3.42 -2.76 8.44
CA LEU A 76 -3.49 -1.82 7.32
C LEU A 76 -2.46 -0.70 7.46
N VAL A 77 -2.29 -0.13 8.66
CA VAL A 77 -1.27 0.91 8.89
C VAL A 77 0.15 0.36 8.69
N VAL A 78 0.40 -0.87 9.11
CA VAL A 78 1.70 -1.53 8.86
C VAL A 78 1.90 -1.78 7.36
N GLN A 79 0.86 -2.27 6.68
CA GLN A 79 0.93 -2.67 5.27
C GLN A 79 1.10 -1.47 4.33
N TRP A 80 0.35 -0.41 4.55
CA TRP A 80 0.35 0.78 3.68
C TRP A 80 1.19 1.93 4.24
N ARG A 81 1.76 1.76 5.43
CA ARG A 81 2.67 2.68 6.13
C ARG A 81 2.03 3.99 6.56
N THR A 82 1.36 4.69 5.67
CA THR A 82 0.65 5.94 5.95
C THR A 82 -0.69 5.93 5.22
N LEU A 83 -1.78 6.09 5.97
CA LEU A 83 -3.15 6.19 5.44
C LEU A 83 -3.89 7.34 6.10
N SER A 84 -4.94 7.83 5.43
CA SER A 84 -5.93 8.65 6.13
C SER A 84 -6.93 7.77 6.90
N VAL A 85 -7.61 8.38 7.87
CA VAL A 85 -8.68 7.69 8.62
C VAL A 85 -9.81 7.25 7.68
N GLU A 86 -10.10 8.04 6.64
CA GLU A 86 -11.09 7.70 5.63
C GLU A 86 -10.66 6.48 4.80
N GLN A 87 -9.41 6.42 4.39
CA GLN A 87 -8.87 5.25 3.68
C GLN A 87 -8.96 3.98 4.55
N LEU A 88 -8.64 4.08 5.85
CA LEU A 88 -8.82 2.97 6.79
C LEU A 88 -10.28 2.52 6.89
N ALA A 89 -11.21 3.47 6.88
CA ALA A 89 -12.65 3.19 6.93
C ALA A 89 -13.11 2.44 5.68
N ASP A 90 -12.69 2.89 4.50
CA ASP A 90 -13.05 2.29 3.22
C ASP A 90 -12.41 0.90 3.03
N TRP A 91 -11.15 0.71 3.48
CA TRP A 91 -10.54 -0.62 3.53
C TRP A 91 -11.36 -1.63 4.34
N LEU A 92 -11.98 -1.17 5.43
CA LEU A 92 -12.75 -2.02 6.34
C LEU A 92 -14.24 -2.08 6.01
N GLY A 93 -14.71 -1.26 5.06
CA GLY A 93 -16.13 -1.15 4.73
C GLY A 93 -16.98 -0.65 5.90
N VAL A 94 -16.45 0.30 6.70
CA VAL A 94 -17.15 0.83 7.88
C VAL A 94 -17.05 2.36 7.92
N GLU A 95 -17.92 2.99 8.71
CA GLU A 95 -17.84 4.44 8.92
C GLU A 95 -16.56 4.86 9.63
N SER A 96 -16.01 6.01 9.29
CA SER A 96 -14.77 6.56 9.86
C SER A 96 -14.83 6.72 11.39
N GLY A 97 -15.99 7.02 11.95
CA GLY A 97 -16.19 7.07 13.41
C GLY A 97 -15.91 5.76 14.13
N ARG A 98 -16.20 4.61 13.48
CA ARG A 98 -15.92 3.28 14.03
C ARG A 98 -14.44 2.92 13.97
N VAL A 99 -13.72 3.42 12.98
CA VAL A 99 -12.27 3.25 12.85
C VAL A 99 -11.54 4.15 13.84
N TRP A 100 -12.05 5.36 14.02
CA TRP A 100 -11.43 6.38 14.87
C TRP A 100 -11.15 5.88 16.29
N ARG A 101 -12.08 5.16 16.90
CA ARG A 101 -11.86 4.57 18.24
C ARG A 101 -10.68 3.60 18.27
N CYS A 102 -10.51 2.78 17.24
CA CYS A 102 -9.36 1.89 17.13
C CYS A 102 -8.05 2.67 16.92
N VAL A 103 -8.08 3.72 16.09
CA VAL A 103 -6.93 4.61 15.87
C VAL A 103 -6.50 5.29 17.16
N LEU A 104 -7.44 5.83 17.94
CA LEU A 104 -7.16 6.43 19.24
C LEU A 104 -6.53 5.43 20.22
N ALA A 105 -7.05 4.21 20.27
CA ALA A 105 -6.48 3.16 21.13
C ALA A 105 -5.04 2.83 20.75
N LEU A 106 -4.74 2.70 19.46
CA LEU A 106 -3.39 2.46 18.95
C LEU A 106 -2.47 3.66 19.22
N TRP A 107 -2.98 4.87 19.11
CA TRP A 107 -2.25 6.11 19.37
C TRP A 107 -1.94 6.27 20.85
N GLY A 108 -2.93 6.09 21.73
CA GLY A 108 -2.74 6.14 23.19
C GLY A 108 -1.76 5.10 23.71
N PHE A 109 -1.75 3.91 23.10
CA PHE A 109 -0.79 2.86 23.44
C PHE A 109 0.62 3.11 22.84
N GLY A 110 0.78 4.10 21.98
CA GLY A 110 2.06 4.46 21.38
C GLY A 110 2.49 3.58 20.21
N LEU A 111 1.56 2.94 19.51
CA LEU A 111 1.84 2.13 18.30
C LEU A 111 1.83 2.95 17.02
N VAL A 112 1.05 4.02 17.01
CA VAL A 112 0.92 4.92 15.86
C VAL A 112 1.10 6.37 16.28
N GLU A 113 1.39 7.22 15.31
CA GLU A 113 1.33 8.67 15.43
C GLU A 113 0.31 9.23 14.44
N LEU A 114 -0.25 10.39 14.80
CA LEU A 114 -1.24 11.08 14.01
C LEU A 114 -0.61 12.27 13.28
N GLY A 115 -0.94 12.40 11.99
CA GLY A 115 -0.54 13.52 11.14
C GLY A 115 -1.70 14.47 10.97
N PHE A 116 -1.51 15.72 11.39
CA PHE A 116 -2.50 16.78 11.29
C PHE A 116 -2.11 17.75 10.18
N ALA A 117 -3.04 18.03 9.27
CA ALA A 117 -2.82 19.08 8.29
C ALA A 117 -2.65 20.43 9.02
N SER A 118 -1.63 21.17 8.63
CA SER A 118 -1.32 22.46 9.21
C SER A 118 -1.32 23.52 8.12
N ASN A 119 -2.17 24.53 8.31
CA ASN A 119 -2.16 25.75 7.52
C ASN A 119 -1.33 26.80 8.28
N GLY A 120 -0.01 26.73 8.11
CA GLY A 120 0.91 27.56 8.88
C GLY A 120 1.04 27.10 10.34
N LEU A 121 0.60 27.92 11.32
CA LEU A 121 0.72 27.63 12.75
C LEU A 121 -0.54 26.98 13.37
N ARG A 122 -1.59 26.71 12.58
CA ARG A 122 -2.85 26.15 13.10
C ARG A 122 -3.02 24.71 12.65
N LEU A 123 -3.24 23.80 13.59
CA LEU A 123 -3.67 22.44 13.32
C LEU A 123 -5.15 22.43 12.91
N SER A 124 -5.48 21.64 11.91
CA SER A 124 -6.87 21.32 11.64
C SER A 124 -7.44 20.54 12.83
N LYS A 125 -8.54 21.05 13.41
CA LYS A 125 -9.25 20.37 14.50
C LYS A 125 -10.25 19.33 13.98
N GLU A 126 -10.32 19.16 12.67
CA GLU A 126 -11.22 18.20 12.04
C GLU A 126 -10.56 16.82 12.00
N ARG A 127 -11.37 15.78 12.19
CA ARG A 127 -10.93 14.40 11.99
C ARG A 127 -10.66 14.07 10.53
N ARG A 128 -11.27 14.85 9.63
CA ARG A 128 -11.15 14.65 8.19
C ARG A 128 -9.72 14.96 7.74
N GLY A 129 -9.13 14.02 7.00
CA GLY A 129 -7.76 14.15 6.50
C GLY A 129 -6.68 13.92 7.55
N VAL A 130 -7.00 13.40 8.75
CA VAL A 130 -5.99 12.94 9.70
C VAL A 130 -5.29 11.72 9.12
N LEU A 131 -3.97 11.79 9.08
CA LEU A 131 -3.13 10.68 8.68
C LEU A 131 -2.72 9.83 9.88
N VAL A 132 -2.49 8.56 9.62
CA VAL A 132 -2.06 7.57 10.61
C VAL A 132 -0.86 6.83 10.07
N ARG A 133 0.21 6.70 10.85
CA ARG A 133 1.37 5.85 10.52
C ARG A 133 1.94 5.19 11.77
N CYS A 134 2.71 4.12 11.60
CA CYS A 134 3.38 3.45 12.71
C CYS A 134 4.42 4.34 13.37
N LEU A 135 4.42 4.36 14.71
CA LEU A 135 5.48 4.99 15.49
C LEU A 135 6.70 4.06 15.56
N ARG A 136 7.85 4.55 15.11
CA ARG A 136 9.10 3.78 15.08
C ARG A 136 9.66 3.58 16.50
N ASN A 137 10.29 2.42 16.68
CA ASN A 137 11.08 2.11 17.89
C ASN A 137 10.32 2.29 19.22
N SER A 138 9.00 2.21 19.19
CA SER A 138 8.20 2.28 20.39
C SER A 138 8.33 1.00 21.21
N LYS A 139 8.49 1.12 22.55
CA LYS A 139 8.39 0.00 23.49
C LYS A 139 7.05 -0.71 23.38
N ALA A 140 6.00 0.01 22.99
CA ALA A 140 4.66 -0.49 22.78
C ALA A 140 4.59 -1.70 21.83
N TRP A 141 5.49 -1.78 20.84
CA TRP A 141 5.56 -2.96 19.96
C TRP A 141 5.98 -4.23 20.71
N GLY A 142 6.90 -4.11 21.69
CA GLY A 142 7.27 -5.22 22.55
C GLY A 142 6.13 -5.65 23.46
N GLU A 143 5.40 -4.69 24.03
CA GLU A 143 4.24 -4.94 24.88
C GLU A 143 3.08 -5.57 24.09
N LEU A 144 2.78 -5.03 22.90
CA LEU A 144 1.77 -5.59 22.00
C LEU A 144 2.06 -7.05 21.65
N ARG A 145 3.33 -7.40 21.45
CA ARG A 145 3.75 -8.78 21.12
C ARG A 145 3.25 -9.80 22.14
N TRP A 146 3.16 -9.41 23.42
CA TRP A 146 2.66 -10.26 24.49
C TRP A 146 1.12 -10.34 24.54
N LEU A 147 0.42 -9.38 23.94
CA LEU A 147 -1.04 -9.33 23.88
C LEU A 147 -1.61 -10.13 22.67
N LEU A 148 -0.75 -10.53 21.74
CA LEU A 148 -1.14 -11.20 20.51
C LEU A 148 -0.65 -12.65 20.47
N SER A 149 -1.45 -13.52 19.88
CA SER A 149 -0.96 -14.84 19.46
C SER A 149 0.11 -14.69 18.37
N TYR A 150 0.91 -15.73 18.16
CA TYR A 150 1.94 -15.70 17.12
C TYR A 150 1.33 -15.51 15.71
N GLY A 151 0.19 -16.16 15.44
CA GLY A 151 -0.53 -15.99 14.17
C GLY A 151 -1.02 -14.55 13.97
N GLU A 152 -1.60 -13.92 15.00
CA GLU A 152 -2.02 -12.53 14.93
C GLU A 152 -0.84 -11.59 14.73
N TRP A 153 0.27 -11.82 15.41
CA TRP A 153 1.49 -11.04 15.24
C TRP A 153 2.01 -11.09 13.80
N LEU A 154 2.13 -12.30 13.23
CA LEU A 154 2.54 -12.47 11.85
C LEU A 154 1.55 -11.81 10.88
N SER A 155 0.27 -11.94 11.17
CA SER A 155 -0.79 -11.38 10.33
C SER A 155 -0.80 -9.85 10.33
N VAL A 156 -0.49 -9.21 11.45
CA VAL A 156 -0.44 -7.75 11.56
C VAL A 156 0.81 -7.15 10.93
N CYS A 157 1.98 -7.72 11.19
CA CYS A 157 3.26 -7.08 10.83
C CYS A 157 4.20 -7.94 9.97
N GLY A 158 3.76 -9.12 9.54
CA GLY A 158 4.62 -10.03 8.76
C GLY A 158 5.89 -10.49 9.52
N GLY A 159 5.89 -10.36 10.85
CA GLY A 159 7.04 -10.65 11.70
C GLY A 159 8.01 -9.47 11.87
N VAL A 160 7.78 -8.34 11.20
CA VAL A 160 8.65 -7.15 11.26
C VAL A 160 7.87 -5.98 11.88
N ALA A 161 8.12 -5.73 13.16
CA ALA A 161 7.46 -4.64 13.89
C ALA A 161 8.09 -3.26 13.61
N GLY A 162 7.29 -2.22 13.73
CA GLY A 162 7.78 -0.84 13.85
C GLY A 162 8.37 -0.21 12.59
N VAL A 163 8.04 -0.70 11.41
CA VAL A 163 8.45 -0.08 10.15
C VAL A 163 7.57 1.15 9.88
N GLY A 164 7.99 2.29 10.37
CA GLY A 164 7.28 3.56 10.12
C GLY A 164 7.42 4.06 8.69
N GLY A 165 6.42 4.83 8.20
CA GLY A 165 6.38 5.43 6.87
C GLY A 165 7.48 6.43 6.57
N GLY A 166 7.97 7.13 7.59
CA GLY A 166 9.05 8.11 7.44
C GLY A 166 8.72 9.21 6.44
N HIS A 167 9.69 9.60 5.62
CA HIS A 167 9.61 10.78 4.74
C HIS A 167 8.75 10.61 3.46
N TYR A 168 8.04 9.51 3.31
CA TYR A 168 7.32 9.17 2.07
C TYR A 168 5.80 9.22 2.21
N ASP A 169 5.28 10.05 3.09
CA ASP A 169 3.84 10.08 3.41
C ASP A 169 2.97 10.29 2.16
N ARG A 170 3.32 11.22 1.27
CA ARG A 170 2.60 11.44 0.01
C ARG A 170 2.56 10.17 -0.85
N HIS A 171 3.70 9.52 -1.02
CA HIS A 171 3.82 8.28 -1.78
C HIS A 171 2.93 7.19 -1.18
N ASN A 172 3.00 6.99 0.13
CA ASN A 172 2.27 5.94 0.83
C ASN A 172 0.74 6.15 0.76
N VAL A 173 0.27 7.38 1.00
CA VAL A 173 -1.16 7.71 0.93
C VAL A 173 -1.71 7.54 -0.49
N LEU A 174 -0.94 7.94 -1.52
CA LEU A 174 -1.34 7.76 -2.91
C LEU A 174 -1.30 6.28 -3.33
N MET A 175 -0.30 5.53 -2.87
CA MET A 175 -0.26 4.08 -3.14
C MET A 175 -1.43 3.35 -2.47
N SER A 176 -1.78 3.72 -1.24
CA SER A 176 -2.98 3.20 -0.57
C SER A 176 -4.26 3.57 -1.32
N GLU A 177 -4.36 4.79 -1.84
CA GLU A 177 -5.49 5.23 -2.66
C GLU A 177 -5.61 4.41 -3.94
N LEU A 178 -4.49 4.19 -4.64
CA LEU A 178 -4.44 3.32 -5.82
C LEU A 178 -4.96 1.92 -5.50
N ALA A 179 -4.46 1.33 -4.43
CA ALA A 179 -4.85 -0.03 -4.01
C ALA A 179 -6.33 -0.13 -3.65
N LEU A 180 -6.89 0.89 -2.99
CA LEU A 180 -8.33 0.98 -2.71
C LEU A 180 -9.14 1.03 -4.00
N ARG A 181 -8.76 1.88 -4.95
CA ARG A 181 -9.47 2.00 -6.24
C ARG A 181 -9.41 0.71 -7.04
N VAL A 182 -8.28 0.00 -6.99
CA VAL A 182 -8.17 -1.34 -7.56
C VAL A 182 -9.17 -2.28 -6.91
N LYS A 183 -9.20 -2.35 -5.59
CA LYS A 183 -10.14 -3.19 -4.84
C LYS A 183 -11.61 -2.84 -5.15
N GLU A 184 -11.94 -1.57 -5.25
CA GLU A 184 -13.30 -1.07 -5.49
C GLU A 184 -13.81 -1.39 -6.91
N ASN A 185 -12.92 -1.44 -7.89
CA ASN A 185 -13.30 -1.56 -9.30
C ASN A 185 -13.07 -2.95 -9.90
N MET A 186 -12.33 -3.84 -9.26
CA MET A 186 -12.00 -5.15 -9.82
C MET A 186 -12.79 -6.32 -9.22
N GLY A 187 -13.62 -6.08 -8.23
CA GLY A 187 -14.48 -7.12 -7.68
C GLY A 187 -13.72 -8.41 -7.35
N GLY A 188 -14.20 -9.53 -7.89
CA GLY A 188 -13.63 -10.85 -7.66
C GLY A 188 -12.44 -11.25 -8.53
N GLU A 189 -12.01 -10.41 -9.47
CA GLU A 189 -10.92 -10.75 -10.40
C GLU A 189 -9.53 -10.61 -9.75
N VAL A 190 -9.40 -9.79 -8.72
CA VAL A 190 -8.18 -9.68 -7.91
C VAL A 190 -8.31 -10.59 -6.70
N GLY A 191 -7.47 -11.61 -6.64
CA GLY A 191 -7.42 -12.51 -5.50
C GLY A 191 -6.87 -11.82 -4.25
N LEU A 192 -5.78 -11.07 -4.39
CA LEU A 192 -5.10 -10.37 -3.28
C LEU A 192 -4.55 -9.02 -3.71
N VAL A 193 -4.61 -8.06 -2.79
CA VAL A 193 -3.92 -6.76 -2.87
C VAL A 193 -3.01 -6.63 -1.67
N LEU A 194 -1.70 -6.61 -1.90
CA LEU A 194 -0.68 -6.60 -0.85
C LEU A 194 0.10 -5.28 -0.90
N GLY A 195 0.33 -4.69 0.27
CA GLY A 195 1.21 -3.53 0.43
C GLY A 195 2.68 -3.94 0.63
N GLU A 196 3.56 -2.96 0.68
CA GLU A 196 5.02 -3.14 0.65
C GLU A 196 5.59 -4.19 1.63
N PRO A 197 5.19 -4.28 2.91
CA PRO A 197 5.72 -5.29 3.82
C PRO A 197 5.42 -6.73 3.40
N LEU A 198 4.30 -6.95 2.71
CA LEU A 198 3.86 -8.25 2.23
C LEU A 198 4.17 -8.46 0.74
N ALA A 199 4.61 -7.42 0.04
CA ALA A 199 4.97 -7.45 -1.37
C ALA A 199 6.44 -7.83 -1.60
N THR A 200 6.96 -8.77 -0.81
CA THR A 200 8.33 -9.27 -0.96
C THR A 200 8.34 -10.49 -1.87
N MET A 201 9.40 -10.63 -2.68
CA MET A 201 9.53 -11.76 -3.59
C MET A 201 9.51 -13.10 -2.85
N ASP A 202 10.13 -13.20 -1.69
CA ASP A 202 10.18 -14.46 -0.93
C ASP A 202 8.77 -14.92 -0.50
N LEU A 203 7.88 -13.99 -0.15
CA LEU A 203 6.48 -14.29 0.13
C LEU A 203 5.74 -14.79 -1.10
N LEU A 204 6.01 -14.16 -2.23
CA LEU A 204 5.40 -14.51 -3.50
C LEU A 204 5.87 -15.88 -3.99
N PHE A 205 7.07 -16.31 -3.65
CA PHE A 205 7.62 -17.63 -3.99
C PHE A 205 7.11 -18.74 -3.08
N GLY A 206 6.91 -18.47 -1.82
CA GLY A 206 6.30 -19.42 -0.88
C GLY A 206 4.87 -19.84 -1.23
N SER A 207 4.25 -19.20 -2.21
CA SER A 207 2.90 -19.49 -2.71
C SER A 207 2.82 -20.69 -3.68
N GLY A 208 3.80 -21.59 -3.71
CA GLY A 208 3.78 -22.78 -4.56
C GLY A 208 4.26 -22.55 -6.01
N LEU A 209 4.57 -21.33 -6.40
CA LEU A 209 5.06 -21.00 -7.73
C LEU A 209 6.60 -21.15 -7.88
N GLY A 210 7.16 -22.08 -7.12
CA GLY A 210 8.36 -22.79 -7.55
C GLY A 210 9.71 -22.24 -7.12
N LEU A 211 9.82 -21.27 -6.22
CA LEU A 211 11.12 -20.85 -5.70
C LEU A 211 11.14 -20.88 -4.17
N PRO A 212 12.18 -21.46 -3.55
CA PRO A 212 12.26 -21.58 -2.11
C PRO A 212 12.36 -20.20 -1.44
N SER A 213 11.51 -19.95 -0.44
CA SER A 213 11.70 -18.83 0.47
C SER A 213 13.05 -19.05 1.20
N ARG A 214 13.89 -18.03 1.24
CA ARG A 214 15.04 -18.04 2.13
C ARG A 214 14.56 -17.90 3.56
N LEU A 215 14.84 -18.89 4.34
CA LEU A 215 14.70 -18.82 5.79
C LEU A 215 16.07 -18.47 6.38
N ASP A 216 16.09 -17.60 7.39
CA ASP A 216 17.29 -17.45 8.21
C ASP A 216 17.51 -18.71 9.03
N GLY A 217 18.68 -18.85 9.70
CA GLY A 217 19.02 -20.00 10.54
C GLY A 217 18.06 -20.23 11.72
N ARG A 218 17.00 -19.40 11.88
CA ARG A 218 15.95 -19.52 12.89
C ARG A 218 14.61 -19.90 12.28
N GLY A 219 14.58 -20.19 10.97
CA GLY A 219 13.33 -20.45 10.26
C GLY A 219 12.47 -19.20 10.02
N VAL A 220 13.04 -18.01 10.24
CA VAL A 220 12.35 -16.74 9.96
C VAL A 220 12.67 -16.36 8.52
N PRO A 221 11.66 -16.01 7.72
CA PRO A 221 11.89 -15.58 6.37
C PRO A 221 12.74 -14.31 6.31
N VAL A 222 13.79 -14.38 5.57
CA VAL A 222 14.63 -13.23 5.28
C VAL A 222 13.82 -12.30 4.38
N VAL A 223 13.60 -11.09 4.85
CA VAL A 223 12.96 -10.05 4.05
C VAL A 223 13.95 -9.64 2.95
N ASP A 224 13.72 -10.11 1.74
CA ASP A 224 14.52 -9.69 0.59
C ASP A 224 14.39 -8.17 0.39
N SER A 225 15.47 -7.55 -0.06
CA SER A 225 15.50 -6.17 -0.52
C SER A 225 14.63 -5.91 -1.77
N ARG A 226 14.16 -6.97 -2.43
CA ARG A 226 13.26 -6.93 -3.59
C ARG A 226 11.81 -6.78 -3.14
N ARG A 227 11.45 -5.60 -2.70
CA ARG A 227 10.07 -5.21 -2.36
C ARG A 227 9.50 -4.33 -3.44
N ALA A 228 8.28 -4.62 -3.85
CA ALA A 228 7.42 -3.67 -4.56
C ALA A 228 6.74 -2.73 -3.57
N ASP A 229 6.25 -1.60 -4.04
CA ASP A 229 5.38 -0.72 -3.25
C ASP A 229 4.00 -1.37 -3.02
N GLY A 230 3.59 -2.26 -3.93
CA GLY A 230 2.45 -3.14 -3.79
C GLY A 230 2.48 -4.30 -4.78
N VAL A 231 1.64 -5.30 -4.53
CA VAL A 231 1.44 -6.43 -5.45
C VAL A 231 -0.04 -6.74 -5.54
N TRP A 232 -0.52 -6.90 -6.74
CA TRP A 232 -1.84 -7.42 -7.02
C TRP A 232 -1.72 -8.81 -7.60
N VAL A 233 -2.45 -9.75 -7.05
CA VAL A 233 -2.44 -11.14 -7.51
C VAL A 233 -3.78 -11.43 -8.18
N ARG A 234 -3.73 -11.77 -9.46
CA ARG A 234 -4.91 -12.19 -10.23
C ARG A 234 -5.36 -13.59 -9.85
N GLY A 235 -6.62 -13.92 -10.18
CA GLY A 235 -7.17 -15.25 -9.94
C GLY A 235 -6.43 -16.40 -10.63
N ASP A 236 -5.75 -16.11 -11.75
CA ASP A 236 -4.90 -17.07 -12.47
C ASP A 236 -3.47 -17.19 -11.92
N GLY A 237 -3.14 -16.42 -10.91
CA GLY A 237 -1.82 -16.43 -10.27
C GLY A 237 -0.82 -15.43 -10.82
N LEU A 238 -1.16 -14.66 -11.85
CA LEU A 238 -0.31 -13.58 -12.31
C LEU A 238 -0.14 -12.53 -11.21
N ARG A 239 1.08 -12.08 -11.01
CA ARG A 239 1.45 -11.06 -10.03
C ARG A 239 1.85 -9.78 -10.72
N VAL A 240 1.06 -8.77 -10.52
CA VAL A 240 1.38 -7.41 -10.96
C VAL A 240 2.11 -6.74 -9.81
N VAL A 241 3.44 -6.66 -9.91
CA VAL A 241 4.26 -5.90 -8.97
C VAL A 241 4.22 -4.43 -9.33
N VAL A 242 3.90 -3.60 -8.36
CA VAL A 242 3.68 -2.18 -8.56
C VAL A 242 4.84 -1.39 -7.97
N GLU A 243 5.52 -0.63 -8.80
CA GLU A 243 6.43 0.43 -8.38
C GLU A 243 5.75 1.78 -8.61
N PHE A 244 5.51 2.47 -7.52
CA PHE A 244 4.78 3.74 -7.51
C PHE A 244 5.77 4.91 -7.40
N THR A 245 5.61 5.93 -8.23
CA THR A 245 6.46 7.10 -8.14
C THR A 245 5.67 8.40 -8.19
N VAL A 246 6.10 9.36 -7.38
CA VAL A 246 5.54 10.72 -7.34
C VAL A 246 6.47 11.76 -7.97
N ARG A 247 7.64 11.31 -8.39
CA ARG A 247 8.67 12.10 -9.11
C ARG A 247 9.72 11.19 -9.68
N ASP A 248 10.47 11.66 -10.68
CA ASP A 248 11.69 10.98 -11.10
C ASP A 248 12.76 11.07 -9.99
N SER A 249 13.39 9.95 -9.68
CA SER A 249 14.38 9.88 -8.60
C SER A 249 15.40 8.77 -8.80
N PRO A 250 16.65 8.95 -8.30
CA PRO A 250 17.66 7.89 -8.33
C PRO A 250 17.24 6.62 -7.59
N SER A 251 16.36 6.72 -6.59
CA SER A 251 15.84 5.56 -5.86
C SER A 251 14.97 4.66 -6.75
N LEU A 252 14.23 5.25 -7.69
CA LEU A 252 13.44 4.52 -8.67
C LEU A 252 14.35 3.64 -9.54
N SER A 253 15.46 4.19 -10.06
CA SER A 253 16.44 3.43 -10.84
C SER A 253 16.97 2.20 -10.09
N GLY A 254 17.28 2.35 -8.80
CA GLY A 254 17.73 1.26 -7.96
C GLY A 254 16.68 0.16 -7.79
N LYS A 255 15.42 0.53 -7.64
CA LYS A 255 14.29 -0.41 -7.57
C LYS A 255 14.10 -1.12 -8.91
N LEU A 256 14.02 -0.37 -10.00
CA LEU A 256 13.82 -0.92 -11.34
C LEU A 256 14.94 -1.89 -11.76
N ARG A 257 16.21 -1.59 -11.46
CA ARG A 257 17.31 -2.51 -11.72
C ARG A 257 17.18 -3.84 -10.98
N ARG A 258 16.66 -3.84 -9.76
CA ARG A 258 16.40 -5.09 -9.03
C ARG A 258 15.31 -5.92 -9.72
N TRP A 259 14.23 -5.26 -10.20
CA TRP A 259 13.20 -5.93 -10.98
C TRP A 259 13.73 -6.46 -12.32
N LEU A 260 14.56 -5.67 -13.01
CA LEU A 260 15.23 -6.09 -14.25
C LEU A 260 16.01 -7.39 -14.09
N ASN A 261 16.85 -7.44 -13.05
CA ASN A 261 17.64 -8.64 -12.77
C ASN A 261 16.71 -9.83 -12.47
N TYR A 262 15.61 -9.61 -11.79
CA TYR A 262 14.63 -10.64 -11.50
C TYR A 262 13.93 -11.13 -12.77
N LEU A 263 13.35 -10.22 -13.55
CA LEU A 263 12.64 -10.53 -14.79
C LEU A 263 13.58 -11.15 -15.83
N GLY A 264 14.85 -10.74 -15.87
CA GLY A 264 15.88 -11.31 -16.71
C GLY A 264 16.35 -12.70 -16.28
N SER A 265 16.14 -13.07 -15.00
CA SER A 265 16.48 -14.41 -14.50
C SER A 265 15.35 -15.42 -14.66
N PHE A 266 14.11 -14.95 -14.80
CA PHE A 266 12.94 -15.82 -14.81
C PHE A 266 11.93 -15.40 -15.90
N PRO A 267 11.67 -16.24 -16.92
CA PRO A 267 10.63 -15.98 -17.91
C PRO A 267 9.23 -15.93 -17.27
N LEU A 268 8.28 -15.31 -17.95
CA LEU A 268 6.93 -15.06 -17.45
C LEU A 268 6.22 -16.36 -17.05
N GLU A 269 6.31 -17.36 -17.89
CA GLU A 269 5.65 -18.67 -17.73
C GLU A 269 6.14 -19.39 -16.45
N ARG A 270 7.33 -19.08 -16.01
CA ARG A 270 7.92 -19.69 -14.82
C ARG A 270 7.65 -18.89 -13.54
N CYS A 271 7.64 -17.57 -13.62
CA CYS A 271 7.53 -16.74 -12.43
C CYS A 271 6.19 -16.04 -12.28
N GLY A 272 5.40 -15.90 -13.35
CA GLY A 272 4.10 -15.22 -13.31
C GLY A 272 4.19 -13.78 -12.80
N VAL A 273 5.26 -13.04 -13.12
CA VAL A 273 5.48 -11.68 -12.63
C VAL A 273 5.58 -10.69 -13.78
N VAL A 274 4.80 -9.63 -13.67
CA VAL A 274 4.89 -8.44 -14.50
C VAL A 274 5.13 -7.21 -13.64
N LEU A 275 5.80 -6.21 -14.17
CA LEU A 275 6.10 -4.95 -13.51
C LEU A 275 5.18 -3.86 -14.03
N LEU A 276 4.49 -3.18 -13.14
CA LEU A 276 3.72 -1.98 -13.41
C LEU A 276 4.37 -0.78 -12.71
N VAL A 277 4.76 0.21 -13.49
CA VAL A 277 5.22 1.50 -12.98
C VAL A 277 4.06 2.49 -13.05
N VAL A 278 3.61 2.98 -11.90
CA VAL A 278 2.55 4.00 -11.82
C VAL A 278 3.17 5.33 -11.46
N CYS A 279 2.98 6.32 -12.33
CA CYS A 279 3.50 7.67 -12.16
C CYS A 279 2.39 8.62 -11.67
N ALA A 280 2.51 9.13 -10.45
CA ALA A 280 1.61 10.14 -9.88
C ALA A 280 2.33 11.50 -9.76
N CYS A 281 3.03 11.88 -10.81
CA CYS A 281 3.71 13.16 -10.90
C CYS A 281 2.72 14.28 -11.17
N ARG A 282 2.97 15.47 -10.61
CA ARG A 282 2.11 16.65 -10.81
C ARG A 282 2.63 17.59 -11.88
N GLU A 283 3.93 17.60 -12.09
CA GLU A 283 4.55 18.50 -13.06
C GLU A 283 4.31 18.01 -14.49
N VAL A 284 3.96 18.94 -15.36
CA VAL A 284 3.75 18.64 -16.78
C VAL A 284 5.05 18.09 -17.38
N GLY A 285 4.94 16.98 -18.12
CA GLY A 285 6.07 16.32 -18.76
C GLY A 285 6.96 15.48 -17.85
N GLU A 286 6.71 15.44 -16.53
CA GLU A 286 7.48 14.58 -15.63
C GLU A 286 7.18 13.10 -15.89
N GLY A 287 5.93 12.75 -16.17
CA GLY A 287 5.54 11.39 -16.54
C GLY A 287 6.30 10.87 -17.77
N GLU A 288 6.47 11.72 -18.78
CA GLU A 288 7.28 11.39 -19.95
C GLU A 288 8.75 11.15 -19.61
N ARG A 289 9.34 12.00 -18.73
CA ARG A 289 10.73 11.80 -18.29
C ARG A 289 10.88 10.47 -17.54
N VAL A 290 9.94 10.17 -16.63
CA VAL A 290 9.94 8.89 -15.88
C VAL A 290 9.80 7.72 -16.87
N ARG A 291 8.90 7.81 -17.83
CA ARG A 291 8.68 6.76 -18.84
C ARG A 291 9.95 6.52 -19.68
N HIS A 292 10.58 7.59 -20.15
CA HIS A 292 11.85 7.47 -20.88
C HIS A 292 12.96 6.88 -20.01
N HIS A 293 13.05 7.31 -18.76
CA HIS A 293 13.99 6.75 -17.79
C HIS A 293 13.74 5.24 -17.58
N VAL A 294 12.48 4.83 -17.40
CA VAL A 294 12.14 3.41 -17.29
C VAL A 294 12.63 2.63 -18.50
N SER A 295 12.27 3.07 -19.72
CA SER A 295 12.70 2.36 -20.94
C SER A 295 14.22 2.29 -21.07
N SER A 296 14.94 3.39 -20.82
CA SER A 296 16.41 3.40 -20.93
C SER A 296 17.12 2.40 -20.01
N LEU A 297 16.52 2.08 -18.86
CA LEU A 297 17.07 1.07 -17.96
C LEU A 297 16.94 -0.35 -18.51
N PHE A 298 15.93 -0.62 -19.36
CA PHE A 298 15.69 -1.93 -19.96
C PHE A 298 16.45 -2.13 -21.27
N GLU A 299 17.00 -1.07 -21.84
CA GLU A 299 17.84 -1.14 -23.01
C GLU A 299 19.09 -2.00 -22.71
N GLY A 300 19.35 -3.01 -23.55
CA GLY A 300 20.45 -3.96 -23.34
C GLY A 300 20.14 -5.19 -22.50
N PHE A 301 18.96 -5.29 -21.90
CA PHE A 301 18.50 -6.53 -21.29
C PHE A 301 17.85 -7.47 -22.30
N PRO A 302 17.87 -8.80 -22.05
CA PRO A 302 17.21 -9.77 -22.92
C PRO A 302 15.74 -9.42 -23.13
N GLU A 303 15.27 -9.59 -24.36
CA GLU A 303 13.90 -9.21 -24.76
C GLU A 303 12.82 -9.86 -23.88
N TYR A 304 12.98 -11.11 -23.49
CA TYR A 304 12.06 -11.82 -22.61
C TYR A 304 11.95 -11.21 -21.21
N ALA A 305 12.90 -10.37 -20.80
CA ALA A 305 12.85 -9.70 -19.50
C ALA A 305 11.86 -8.54 -19.46
N TRP A 306 11.62 -7.89 -20.60
CA TRP A 306 10.81 -6.66 -20.65
C TRP A 306 9.63 -6.71 -21.61
N ARG A 307 9.75 -7.45 -22.73
CA ARG A 307 8.70 -7.47 -23.75
C ARG A 307 7.39 -7.99 -23.18
N GLY A 308 6.32 -7.17 -23.24
CA GLY A 308 5.01 -7.54 -22.72
C GLY A 308 4.94 -7.72 -21.20
N ARG A 309 6.00 -7.37 -20.47
CA ARG A 309 6.10 -7.60 -19.00
C ARG A 309 6.28 -6.32 -18.19
N VAL A 310 6.59 -5.21 -18.84
CA VAL A 310 6.78 -3.92 -18.19
C VAL A 310 5.72 -2.96 -18.68
N PHE A 311 4.94 -2.48 -17.75
CA PHE A 311 3.81 -1.58 -17.97
C PHE A 311 4.09 -0.23 -17.34
N PHE A 312 3.60 0.83 -17.98
CA PHE A 312 3.67 2.19 -17.47
C PHE A 312 2.31 2.88 -17.58
N VAL A 313 1.94 3.60 -16.53
CA VAL A 313 0.68 4.34 -16.45
C VAL A 313 0.91 5.66 -15.74
N ASP A 314 0.39 6.74 -16.31
CA ASP A 314 0.22 7.99 -15.59
C ASP A 314 -1.06 7.94 -14.75
N TRP A 315 -1.02 8.47 -13.53
CA TRP A 315 -2.17 8.51 -12.63
C TRP A 315 -3.42 9.06 -13.30
N THR A 316 -3.25 10.11 -14.09
CA THR A 316 -4.34 10.80 -14.78
C THR A 316 -4.95 10.00 -15.93
N ASP A 317 -4.26 8.97 -16.45
CA ASP A 317 -4.82 8.07 -17.46
C ASP A 317 -5.95 7.21 -16.87
N TRP A 318 -5.79 6.79 -15.63
CA TRP A 318 -6.78 5.98 -14.91
C TRP A 318 -7.76 6.83 -14.10
N PHE A 319 -7.31 7.97 -13.59
CA PHE A 319 -8.05 8.83 -12.69
C PHE A 319 -8.01 10.29 -13.19
N PRO A 320 -8.84 10.62 -14.20
CA PRO A 320 -8.74 11.92 -14.89
C PRO A 320 -9.22 13.10 -14.05
N SER A 321 -9.97 12.86 -12.96
CA SER A 321 -10.47 13.90 -12.07
C SER A 321 -10.76 13.34 -10.67
N PRO A 322 -10.99 14.20 -9.66
CA PRO A 322 -11.22 13.75 -8.28
C PRO A 322 -12.32 12.70 -8.17
N GLY A 323 -12.01 11.58 -7.53
CA GLY A 323 -12.96 10.49 -7.30
C GLY A 323 -13.48 9.77 -8.54
N ARG A 324 -13.01 10.13 -9.75
CA ARG A 324 -13.45 9.52 -10.99
C ARG A 324 -12.42 8.50 -11.49
N VAL A 325 -12.92 7.35 -11.89
CA VAL A 325 -12.17 6.30 -12.60
C VAL A 325 -12.57 6.32 -14.06
N ASP A 326 -11.61 6.30 -14.97
CA ASP A 326 -11.89 6.11 -16.39
C ASP A 326 -12.15 4.63 -16.67
N GLY A 327 -13.42 4.22 -16.68
CA GLY A 327 -13.81 2.83 -16.85
C GLY A 327 -13.39 2.20 -18.18
N GLY A 328 -13.04 3.00 -19.18
CA GLY A 328 -12.54 2.52 -20.48
C GLY A 328 -11.02 2.35 -20.53
N ARG A 329 -10.29 2.96 -19.60
CA ARG A 329 -8.82 2.94 -19.56
C ARG A 329 -8.26 2.36 -18.27
N PHE A 330 -9.10 2.15 -17.28
CA PHE A 330 -8.65 1.58 -16.01
C PHE A 330 -8.08 0.19 -16.25
N PHE A 331 -6.85 -0.04 -15.81
CA PHE A 331 -6.00 -1.21 -16.07
C PHE A 331 -5.36 -1.32 -17.45
N ASP A 332 -5.64 -0.40 -18.36
CA ASP A 332 -4.84 -0.28 -19.58
C ASP A 332 -3.52 0.41 -19.25
N GLY A 333 -2.42 -0.23 -19.58
CA GLY A 333 -1.08 0.33 -19.44
C GLY A 333 -0.37 0.41 -20.79
N ARG A 334 0.56 1.35 -20.93
CA ARG A 334 1.52 1.32 -22.03
C ARG A 334 2.50 0.19 -21.77
N VAL A 335 2.69 -0.68 -22.74
CA VAL A 335 3.54 -1.87 -22.62
C VAL A 335 4.84 -1.68 -23.38
N LEU A 336 5.95 -2.00 -22.74
CA LEU A 336 7.24 -2.00 -23.39
C LEU A 336 7.36 -3.19 -24.36
N GLY A 337 7.61 -2.88 -25.65
CA GLY A 337 7.76 -3.90 -26.69
C GLY A 337 6.44 -4.50 -27.19
N ALA A 338 5.31 -3.78 -27.09
CA ALA A 338 4.04 -4.22 -27.67
C ALA A 338 4.11 -4.34 -29.19
N ASP A 339 4.83 -3.42 -29.82
CA ASP A 339 5.10 -3.44 -31.27
C ASP A 339 6.44 -4.12 -31.58
N SER A 340 6.79 -4.30 -32.85
CA SER A 340 7.95 -5.05 -33.28
C SER A 340 9.33 -4.44 -32.95
N GLY A 341 9.41 -3.60 -31.90
CA GLY A 341 10.64 -2.92 -31.52
C GLY A 341 10.71 -2.59 -30.03
N PHE A 342 11.86 -2.03 -29.61
CA PHE A 342 12.04 -1.48 -28.27
C PHE A 342 11.34 -0.12 -28.19
N GLY A 343 10.10 -0.11 -27.72
CA GLY A 343 9.28 1.09 -27.59
C GLY A 343 8.02 0.83 -26.77
N TRP A 344 7.34 1.90 -26.37
CA TRP A 344 6.07 1.82 -25.68
C TRP A 344 4.92 1.74 -26.67
N GLY A 345 4.21 0.62 -26.68
CA GLY A 345 3.00 0.43 -27.46
C GLY A 345 1.74 0.86 -26.71
N SER A 346 0.64 0.99 -27.44
CA SER A 346 -0.67 1.32 -26.88
C SER A 346 -1.28 0.17 -26.08
N GLY A 347 -2.09 0.52 -25.12
CA GLY A 347 -2.64 -0.23 -24.02
C GLY A 347 -2.94 -1.71 -24.21
N VAL A 348 -2.22 -2.51 -23.45
CA VAL A 348 -2.64 -3.88 -23.15
C VAL A 348 -3.33 -3.82 -21.80
N CYS A 349 -4.53 -4.38 -21.71
CA CYS A 349 -5.24 -4.47 -20.45
C CYS A 349 -4.56 -5.50 -19.55
N LEU A 350 -4.27 -5.10 -18.31
CA LEU A 350 -3.71 -6.00 -17.30
C LEU A 350 -4.73 -7.03 -16.82
N TRP A 351 -6.01 -6.77 -17.07
CA TRP A 351 -7.14 -7.58 -16.66
C TRP A 351 -8.16 -7.79 -17.77
N GLY A 352 -8.99 -8.82 -17.65
CA GLY A 352 -10.06 -9.16 -18.58
C GLY A 352 -9.67 -10.22 -19.61
N ASP A 353 -10.64 -10.66 -20.39
CA ASP A 353 -10.52 -11.77 -21.37
C ASP A 353 -9.50 -11.50 -22.48
N ASN A 354 -9.22 -10.24 -22.77
CA ASN A 354 -8.20 -9.80 -23.74
C ASN A 354 -6.89 -9.36 -23.07
N GLY A 355 -6.77 -9.58 -21.75
CA GLY A 355 -5.60 -9.21 -20.98
C GLY A 355 -4.42 -10.15 -21.21
N LEU A 356 -3.33 -9.86 -20.52
CA LEU A 356 -2.14 -10.71 -20.54
C LEU A 356 -2.50 -12.11 -20.04
N GLY A 357 -2.48 -13.11 -20.92
CA GLY A 357 -2.77 -14.50 -20.60
C GLY A 357 -1.69 -15.09 -19.69
N PHE A 358 -2.10 -15.76 -18.64
CA PHE A 358 -1.21 -16.53 -17.76
C PHE A 358 -2.00 -17.73 -17.21
N ASP A 359 -1.46 -18.90 -17.35
CA ASP A 359 -2.08 -20.16 -16.87
C ASP A 359 -1.18 -20.81 -15.81
N GLY A 360 -1.00 -20.12 -14.71
CA GLY A 360 -0.11 -20.56 -13.62
C GLY A 360 -0.79 -21.27 -12.46
N GLY A 361 -2.11 -21.24 -12.41
CA GLY A 361 -2.89 -21.76 -11.29
C GLY A 361 -2.59 -21.04 -9.97
N PHE A 362 -3.50 -20.19 -9.49
CA PHE A 362 -3.31 -19.48 -8.23
C PHE A 362 -3.89 -20.26 -7.05
N ASP A 363 -3.05 -20.52 -6.06
CA ASP A 363 -3.50 -21.01 -4.76
C ASP A 363 -3.40 -19.90 -3.69
N ALA A 364 -4.51 -19.19 -3.51
CA ALA A 364 -4.63 -18.19 -2.46
C ALA A 364 -4.42 -18.79 -1.06
N GLY A 365 -4.82 -20.05 -0.87
CA GLY A 365 -4.62 -20.77 0.37
C GLY A 365 -3.15 -21.00 0.70
N ALA A 366 -2.31 -21.30 -0.29
CA ALA A 366 -0.87 -21.45 -0.10
C ALA A 366 -0.20 -20.12 0.29
N VAL A 367 -0.61 -18.98 -0.29
CA VAL A 367 -0.12 -17.65 0.10
C VAL A 367 -0.52 -17.33 1.54
N LEU A 368 -1.76 -17.65 1.91
CA LEU A 368 -2.31 -17.43 3.25
C LEU A 368 -1.74 -18.39 4.28
N ALA A 369 -1.54 -19.66 3.91
CA ALA A 369 -1.02 -20.72 4.80
C ALA A 369 0.43 -20.46 5.25
N ASN A 370 1.21 -19.69 4.50
CA ASN A 370 2.53 -19.25 4.94
C ASN A 370 2.48 -18.23 6.11
N GLY A 371 1.31 -17.99 6.68
CA GLY A 371 1.12 -17.22 7.91
C GLY A 371 1.42 -15.73 7.81
N ARG A 372 1.52 -15.20 6.58
CA ARG A 372 1.98 -13.85 6.32
C ARG A 372 1.00 -12.98 5.56
N ALA A 373 0.06 -13.59 4.87
CA ALA A 373 -1.05 -12.88 4.28
C ALA A 373 -2.27 -13.08 5.17
N VAL A 374 -2.73 -12.04 5.79
CA VAL A 374 -4.03 -12.05 6.46
C VAL A 374 -5.06 -11.89 5.39
N GLY A 375 -6.00 -12.80 5.34
CA GLY A 375 -7.24 -12.56 4.60
C GLY A 375 -7.91 -11.31 5.16
N TRP A 376 -7.96 -10.27 4.38
CA TRP A 376 -8.66 -9.03 4.66
C TRP A 376 -10.11 -9.13 4.20
#